data_f5c7b84c60da6966cfd1cb3241d7920d
#
_entry.id   f5c7b84c60da6966cfd1cb3241d7920d
#
_cell.length_a   1.000
_cell.length_b   1.000
_cell.length_c   1.000
_cell.angle_alpha   90.00
_cell.angle_beta   90.00
_cell.angle_gamma   90.00
#
_symmetry.space_group_name_H-M   'P 1'
#
loop_
_entity.id
_entity.type
_entity.pdbx_description
1 polymer ?
#
loop_
_entity_poly.entity_id
_entity_poly.type
_entity_poly.pdbx_seq_one_letter_code
_entity_poly.pdbx_strand_id
1 'polypeptide(L)'
;AGAGSGKTRVIIHRIAYLIFEKKISPYNILAITFTNKAASEMKSRLEKLIGVEGEKVWTSTFHSMCVRILRREIQNLDYSPDFVIYDTQDQLSVIKTILKERNLEEKKYPPKLILDRISNYKNQLIGAAESSKYALNYFDEVITDIYKDYQKKLFSFNGLDFDDLIMLMVRLFRENPEVLEKYQDRFKYILVDEYQDTNKAQYELVKMLA
;
A
#
# COMPACT_ATOMS: atom_id res chain seq x y z
N ALA A 1 0.62 1.38 -24.17
CA ALA A 1 -0.37 0.46 -24.76
C ALA A 1 -1.72 0.77 -24.09
N GLY A 2 -2.77 1.04 -24.86
CA GLY A 2 -4.09 1.40 -24.35
C GLY A 2 -4.82 0.24 -23.64
N ALA A 3 -5.99 0.56 -23.04
CA ALA A 3 -6.89 -0.44 -22.45
C ALA A 3 -7.22 -1.52 -23.52
N GLY A 4 -7.20 -2.80 -23.15
CA GLY A 4 -7.45 -3.91 -24.08
C GLY A 4 -6.25 -4.40 -24.90
N SER A 5 -5.06 -3.81 -24.74
CA SER A 5 -3.83 -4.16 -25.48
C SER A 5 -3.22 -5.53 -25.17
N GLY A 6 -3.84 -6.32 -24.29
CA GLY A 6 -3.37 -7.65 -23.91
C GLY A 6 -2.26 -7.69 -22.85
N LYS A 7 -1.95 -6.58 -22.17
CA LYS A 7 -0.92 -6.53 -21.11
C LYS A 7 -1.09 -7.61 -20.04
N THR A 8 -2.27 -7.70 -19.44
CA THR A 8 -2.60 -8.73 -18.45
C THR A 8 -2.43 -10.16 -19.01
N ARG A 9 -2.76 -10.37 -20.29
CA ARG A 9 -2.54 -11.66 -20.96
C ARG A 9 -1.06 -12.01 -21.03
N VAL A 10 -0.21 -11.05 -21.34
CA VAL A 10 1.25 -11.24 -21.36
C VAL A 10 1.76 -11.67 -19.98
N ILE A 11 1.31 -11.02 -18.91
CA ILE A 11 1.68 -11.39 -17.54
C ILE A 11 1.29 -12.85 -17.23
N ILE A 12 0.06 -13.24 -17.56
CA ILE A 12 -0.45 -14.60 -17.32
C ILE A 12 0.39 -15.65 -18.07
N HIS A 13 0.69 -15.43 -19.36
CA HIS A 13 1.54 -16.34 -20.13
C HIS A 13 2.99 -16.33 -19.62
N ARG A 14 3.50 -15.19 -19.12
CA ARG A 14 4.83 -15.12 -18.52
C ARG A 14 4.91 -15.97 -17.26
N ILE A 15 3.87 -15.92 -16.40
CA ILE A 15 3.78 -16.77 -15.20
C ILE A 15 3.75 -18.26 -15.59
N ALA A 16 2.92 -18.63 -16.57
CA ALA A 16 2.86 -20.01 -17.06
C ALA A 16 4.24 -20.49 -17.57
N TYR A 17 4.93 -19.66 -18.35
CA TYR A 17 6.28 -19.94 -18.83
C TYR A 17 7.28 -20.14 -17.69
N LEU A 18 7.26 -19.27 -16.65
CA LEU A 18 8.13 -19.40 -15.51
C LEU A 18 7.92 -20.73 -14.79
N ILE A 19 6.67 -21.16 -14.62
CA ILE A 19 6.35 -22.40 -13.90
C ILE A 19 6.70 -23.63 -14.74
N PHE A 20 6.26 -23.71 -16.00
CA PHE A 20 6.40 -24.92 -16.78
C PHE A 20 7.76 -25.06 -17.47
N GLU A 21 8.30 -23.99 -18.04
CA GLU A 21 9.57 -24.04 -18.76
C GLU A 21 10.77 -23.80 -17.85
N LYS A 22 10.67 -22.81 -16.96
CA LYS A 22 11.77 -22.47 -16.05
C LYS A 22 11.73 -23.23 -14.74
N LYS A 23 10.71 -24.05 -14.49
CA LYS A 23 10.52 -24.86 -13.27
C LYS A 23 10.55 -24.05 -11.99
N ILE A 24 10.08 -22.79 -12.07
CA ILE A 24 9.97 -21.91 -10.91
C ILE A 24 8.77 -22.33 -10.07
N SER A 25 8.95 -22.43 -8.76
CA SER A 25 7.84 -22.69 -7.85
C SER A 25 6.80 -21.57 -7.91
N PRO A 26 5.51 -21.86 -8.06
CA PRO A 26 4.47 -20.84 -8.08
C PRO A 26 4.42 -20.00 -6.80
N TYR A 27 4.89 -20.54 -5.66
CA TYR A 27 5.01 -19.81 -4.39
C TYR A 27 6.07 -18.70 -4.41
N ASN A 28 7.00 -18.74 -5.37
CA ASN A 28 8.03 -17.73 -5.56
C ASN A 28 7.60 -16.61 -6.53
N ILE A 29 6.34 -16.63 -6.98
CA ILE A 29 5.81 -15.66 -7.92
C ILE A 29 4.76 -14.79 -7.22
N LEU A 30 4.96 -13.47 -7.28
CA LEU A 30 4.02 -12.44 -6.83
C LEU A 30 3.49 -11.68 -8.04
N ALA A 31 2.17 -11.67 -8.22
CA ALA A 31 1.48 -10.92 -9.27
C ALA A 31 0.60 -9.84 -8.64
N ILE A 32 0.89 -8.58 -8.93
CA ILE A 32 0.23 -7.42 -8.32
C ILE A 32 -0.64 -6.70 -9.34
N THR A 33 -1.85 -6.32 -8.92
CA THR A 33 -2.79 -5.49 -9.68
C THR A 33 -3.27 -4.32 -8.83
N PHE A 34 -4.04 -3.39 -9.43
CA PHE A 34 -4.56 -2.22 -8.70
C PHE A 34 -5.93 -2.45 -8.06
N THR A 35 -6.74 -3.36 -8.59
CA THR A 35 -8.11 -3.60 -8.09
C THR A 35 -8.34 -5.06 -7.72
N ASN A 36 -9.19 -5.27 -6.73
CA ASN A 36 -9.59 -6.63 -6.32
C ASN A 36 -10.25 -7.40 -7.47
N LYS A 37 -11.01 -6.72 -8.34
CA LYS A 37 -11.60 -7.33 -9.53
C LYS A 37 -10.51 -7.83 -10.48
N ALA A 38 -9.50 -7.01 -10.78
CA ALA A 38 -8.38 -7.40 -11.64
C ALA A 38 -7.57 -8.55 -11.04
N ALA A 39 -7.33 -8.54 -9.72
CA ALA A 39 -6.64 -9.64 -9.03
C ALA A 39 -7.42 -10.96 -9.12
N SER A 40 -8.73 -10.92 -8.89
CA SER A 40 -9.61 -12.09 -9.00
C SER A 40 -9.67 -12.61 -10.45
N GLU A 41 -9.77 -11.71 -11.44
CA GLU A 41 -9.76 -12.07 -12.85
C GLU A 41 -8.42 -12.70 -13.29
N MET A 42 -7.30 -12.11 -12.87
CA MET A 42 -5.96 -12.65 -13.13
C MET A 42 -5.82 -14.06 -12.52
N LYS A 43 -6.25 -14.25 -11.27
CA LYS A 43 -6.24 -15.54 -10.60
C LYS A 43 -7.05 -16.58 -11.37
N SER A 44 -8.31 -16.26 -11.72
CA SER A 44 -9.18 -17.16 -12.50
C SER A 44 -8.59 -17.53 -13.88
N ARG A 45 -7.93 -16.57 -14.54
CA ARG A 45 -7.27 -16.84 -15.83
C ARG A 45 -6.03 -17.73 -15.66
N LEU A 46 -5.26 -17.57 -14.59
CA LEU A 46 -4.15 -18.46 -14.24
C LEU A 46 -4.65 -19.88 -13.97
N GLU A 47 -5.68 -20.04 -13.14
CA GLU A 47 -6.30 -21.34 -12.84
C GLU A 47 -6.79 -22.03 -14.11
N LYS A 48 -7.42 -21.31 -15.04
CA LYS A 48 -7.86 -21.87 -16.34
C LYS A 48 -6.72 -22.28 -17.24
N LEU A 49 -5.58 -21.56 -17.21
CA LEU A 49 -4.44 -21.82 -18.09
C LEU A 49 -3.53 -22.94 -17.56
N ILE A 50 -3.27 -22.94 -16.23
CA ILE A 50 -2.25 -23.79 -15.61
C ILE A 50 -2.78 -24.63 -14.41
N GLY A 51 -4.09 -24.68 -14.24
CA GLY A 51 -4.74 -25.50 -13.21
C GLY A 51 -4.32 -25.14 -11.78
N VAL A 52 -4.14 -26.15 -10.95
CA VAL A 52 -3.80 -26.04 -9.50
C VAL A 52 -2.53 -25.22 -9.26
N GLU A 53 -1.59 -25.21 -10.17
CA GLU A 53 -0.38 -24.39 -10.03
C GLU A 53 -0.70 -22.89 -10.07
N GLY A 54 -1.75 -22.48 -10.82
CA GLY A 54 -2.23 -21.11 -10.86
C GLY A 54 -2.79 -20.61 -9.53
N GLU A 55 -3.44 -21.49 -8.76
CA GLU A 55 -3.98 -21.16 -7.43
C GLU A 55 -2.89 -20.82 -6.42
N LYS A 56 -1.70 -21.41 -6.55
CA LYS A 56 -0.57 -21.24 -5.64
C LYS A 56 0.19 -19.94 -5.87
N VAL A 57 0.03 -19.29 -7.03
CA VAL A 57 0.63 -17.99 -7.31
C VAL A 57 0.02 -16.93 -6.39
N TRP A 58 0.85 -16.12 -5.74
CA TRP A 58 0.30 -15.02 -4.94
C TRP A 58 -0.16 -13.88 -5.86
N THR A 59 -1.45 -13.90 -6.18
CA THR A 59 -2.12 -12.83 -6.93
C THR A 59 -2.85 -11.91 -5.96
N SER A 60 -2.59 -10.61 -5.99
CA SER A 60 -3.10 -9.66 -5.00
C SER A 60 -3.10 -8.22 -5.52
N THR A 61 -3.81 -7.33 -4.81
CA THR A 61 -3.58 -5.89 -4.95
C THR A 61 -2.44 -5.44 -4.04
N PHE A 62 -1.87 -4.24 -4.27
CA PHE A 62 -0.87 -3.64 -3.37
C PHE A 62 -1.36 -3.65 -1.91
N HIS A 63 -2.55 -3.11 -1.67
CA HIS A 63 -3.10 -3.01 -0.31
C HIS A 63 -3.35 -4.37 0.34
N SER A 64 -3.94 -5.33 -0.39
CA SER A 64 -4.19 -6.67 0.15
C SER A 64 -2.90 -7.42 0.49
N MET A 65 -1.85 -7.24 -0.33
CA MET A 65 -0.52 -7.77 -0.04
C MET A 65 0.05 -7.12 1.24
N CYS A 66 -0.01 -5.79 1.34
CA CYS A 66 0.46 -5.07 2.51
C CYS A 66 -0.26 -5.50 3.79
N VAL A 67 -1.59 -5.57 3.78
CA VAL A 67 -2.37 -6.07 4.93
C VAL A 67 -1.90 -7.46 5.36
N ARG A 68 -1.73 -8.38 4.41
CA ARG A 68 -1.35 -9.76 4.71
C ARG A 68 0.06 -9.87 5.29
N ILE A 69 0.98 -9.02 4.88
CA ILE A 69 2.34 -8.98 5.42
C ILE A 69 2.34 -8.25 6.77
N LEU A 70 1.73 -7.08 6.85
CA LEU A 70 1.65 -6.29 8.10
C LEU A 70 0.99 -7.08 9.24
N ARG A 71 -0.07 -7.84 8.98
CA ARG A 71 -0.67 -8.74 9.99
C ARG A 71 0.31 -9.74 10.62
N ARG A 72 1.47 -9.96 10.01
CA ARG A 72 2.49 -10.91 10.50
C ARG A 72 3.71 -10.22 11.09
N GLU A 73 4.06 -9.05 10.58
CA GLU A 73 5.35 -8.43 10.82
C GLU A 73 5.27 -7.05 11.50
N ILE A 74 4.08 -6.44 11.61
CA ILE A 74 3.93 -5.04 12.04
C ILE A 74 4.38 -4.79 13.48
N GLN A 75 4.50 -5.83 14.29
CA GLN A 75 5.02 -5.74 15.66
C GLN A 75 6.43 -5.13 15.69
N ASN A 76 7.20 -5.27 14.62
CA ASN A 76 8.51 -4.64 14.46
C ASN A 76 8.43 -3.10 14.31
N LEU A 77 7.22 -2.53 14.23
CA LEU A 77 6.96 -1.09 14.16
C LEU A 77 6.12 -0.57 15.35
N ASP A 78 6.08 -1.31 16.44
CA ASP A 78 5.31 -0.99 17.66
C ASP A 78 3.78 -0.93 17.47
N TYR A 79 3.24 -1.56 16.41
CA TYR A 79 1.81 -1.76 16.22
C TYR A 79 1.40 -3.19 16.61
N SER A 80 0.13 -3.35 17.00
CA SER A 80 -0.45 -4.68 17.19
C SER A 80 -0.94 -5.27 15.85
N PRO A 81 -0.81 -6.60 15.63
CA PRO A 81 -1.26 -7.26 14.39
C PRO A 81 -2.76 -7.18 14.14
N ASP A 82 -3.56 -6.91 15.15
CA ASP A 82 -5.03 -6.75 15.08
C ASP A 82 -5.48 -5.33 14.71
N PHE A 83 -4.60 -4.52 14.12
CA PHE A 83 -4.90 -3.15 13.71
C PHE A 83 -6.20 -3.03 12.92
N VAL A 84 -6.90 -1.90 13.10
CA VAL A 84 -8.12 -1.56 12.36
C VAL A 84 -7.78 -0.72 11.14
N ILE A 85 -8.42 -0.99 10.01
CA ILE A 85 -8.28 -0.19 8.79
C ILE A 85 -9.42 0.84 8.76
N TYR A 86 -9.05 2.12 8.82
CA TYR A 86 -9.98 3.25 8.79
C TYR A 86 -10.39 3.54 7.34
N ASP A 87 -11.69 3.52 7.08
CA ASP A 87 -12.23 3.97 5.80
C ASP A 87 -12.25 5.50 5.69
N THR A 88 -12.69 6.03 4.56
CA THR A 88 -12.75 7.49 4.33
C THR A 88 -13.66 8.21 5.34
N GLN A 89 -14.74 7.59 5.80
CA GLN A 89 -15.63 8.20 6.78
C GLN A 89 -14.99 8.27 8.15
N ASP A 90 -14.32 7.20 8.57
CA ASP A 90 -13.56 7.14 9.82
C ASP A 90 -12.46 8.21 9.82
N GLN A 91 -11.69 8.30 8.74
CA GLN A 91 -10.62 9.29 8.57
C GLN A 91 -11.15 10.72 8.67
N LEU A 92 -12.25 11.04 7.97
CA LEU A 92 -12.89 12.34 8.04
C LEU A 92 -13.40 12.67 9.45
N SER A 93 -13.92 11.68 10.18
CA SER A 93 -14.37 11.84 11.57
C SER A 93 -13.19 12.21 12.49
N VAL A 94 -12.04 11.54 12.33
CA VAL A 94 -10.82 11.87 13.07
C VAL A 94 -10.38 13.30 12.78
N ILE A 95 -10.34 13.71 11.51
CA ILE A 95 -9.95 15.09 11.11
C ILE A 95 -10.89 16.13 11.73
N LYS A 96 -12.21 15.92 11.67
CA LYS A 96 -13.19 16.83 12.29
C LYS A 96 -12.98 16.95 13.80
N THR A 97 -12.68 15.84 14.47
CA THR A 97 -12.36 15.85 15.90
C THR A 97 -11.12 16.72 16.18
N ILE A 98 -10.06 16.59 15.39
CA ILE A 98 -8.84 17.39 15.52
C ILE A 98 -9.12 18.87 15.26
N LEU A 99 -9.89 19.22 14.24
CA LEU A 99 -10.27 20.61 13.95
C LEU A 99 -11.01 21.23 15.14
N LYS A 100 -11.96 20.49 15.76
CA LYS A 100 -12.69 20.94 16.94
C LYS A 100 -11.76 21.14 18.13
N GLU A 101 -10.86 20.21 18.41
CA GLU A 101 -9.87 20.30 19.50
C GLU A 101 -8.92 21.49 19.34
N ARG A 102 -8.56 21.84 18.10
CA ARG A 102 -7.71 22.99 17.76
C ARG A 102 -8.48 24.31 17.59
N ASN A 103 -9.79 24.33 17.77
CA ASN A 103 -10.67 25.48 17.50
C ASN A 103 -10.51 26.04 16.06
N LEU A 104 -10.36 25.14 15.07
CA LEU A 104 -10.25 25.47 13.65
C LEU A 104 -11.60 25.30 12.95
N GLU A 105 -11.96 26.29 12.15
CA GLU A 105 -13.23 26.26 11.39
C GLU A 105 -13.14 25.34 10.17
N GLU A 106 -14.06 24.38 10.03
CA GLU A 106 -14.14 23.49 8.85
C GLU A 106 -14.31 24.25 7.52
N LYS A 107 -14.92 25.44 7.56
CA LYS A 107 -15.07 26.30 6.36
C LYS A 107 -13.71 26.77 5.84
N LYS A 108 -12.78 27.11 6.75
CA LYS A 108 -11.43 27.55 6.39
C LYS A 108 -10.49 26.36 6.13
N TYR A 109 -10.71 25.25 6.84
CA TYR A 109 -9.91 24.02 6.75
C TYR A 109 -10.82 22.83 6.42
N PRO A 110 -11.26 22.67 5.16
CA PRO A 110 -12.17 21.60 4.79
C PRO A 110 -11.57 20.22 5.06
N PRO A 111 -12.26 19.35 5.84
CA PRO A 111 -11.71 18.02 6.22
C PRO A 111 -11.26 17.18 5.04
N LYS A 112 -12.00 17.22 3.93
CA LYS A 112 -11.64 16.47 2.71
C LYS A 112 -10.34 16.97 2.10
N LEU A 113 -10.13 18.30 2.04
CA LEU A 113 -8.88 18.89 1.53
C LEU A 113 -7.68 18.49 2.41
N ILE A 114 -7.87 18.48 3.74
CA ILE A 114 -6.83 18.03 4.67
C ILE A 114 -6.48 16.57 4.42
N LEU A 115 -7.50 15.71 4.28
CA LEU A 115 -7.31 14.30 3.99
C LEU A 115 -6.55 14.09 2.68
N ASP A 116 -6.94 14.79 1.62
CA ASP A 116 -6.26 14.72 0.32
C ASP A 116 -4.78 15.15 0.42
N ARG A 117 -4.47 16.17 1.25
CA ARG A 117 -3.08 16.60 1.48
C ARG A 117 -2.28 15.56 2.28
N ILE A 118 -2.86 14.96 3.32
CA ILE A 118 -2.23 13.88 4.09
C ILE A 118 -1.96 12.68 3.18
N SER A 119 -2.94 12.28 2.38
CA SER A 119 -2.79 11.20 1.39
C SER A 119 -1.64 11.48 0.42
N ASN A 120 -1.54 12.71 -0.11
CA ASN A 120 -0.44 13.10 -0.99
C ASN A 120 0.93 12.99 -0.29
N TYR A 121 1.06 13.41 0.98
CA TYR A 121 2.30 13.22 1.73
C TYR A 121 2.64 11.73 1.87
N LYS A 122 1.70 10.90 2.29
CA LYS A 122 1.91 9.45 2.47
C LYS A 122 2.31 8.77 1.16
N ASN A 123 1.65 9.10 0.05
CA ASN A 123 1.95 8.56 -1.28
C ASN A 123 3.35 8.96 -1.78
N GLN A 124 3.92 10.05 -1.25
CA GLN A 124 5.30 10.47 -1.48
C GLN A 124 6.29 9.95 -0.43
N LEU A 125 5.85 9.12 0.52
CA LEU A 125 6.63 8.61 1.67
C LEU A 125 7.10 9.72 2.61
N ILE A 126 6.35 10.82 2.70
CA ILE A 126 6.60 11.91 3.64
C ILE A 126 5.80 11.65 4.92
N GLY A 127 6.49 11.33 6.00
CA GLY A 127 5.89 11.11 7.31
C GLY A 127 5.41 12.40 7.97
N ALA A 128 4.50 12.27 8.95
CA ALA A 128 3.95 13.40 9.66
C ALA A 128 5.03 14.29 10.32
N ALA A 129 6.11 13.71 10.86
CA ALA A 129 7.21 14.45 11.45
C ALA A 129 8.01 15.29 10.43
N GLU A 130 8.10 14.80 9.17
CA GLU A 130 8.86 15.46 8.12
C GLU A 130 8.04 16.45 7.29
N SER A 131 6.71 16.33 7.34
CA SER A 131 5.79 17.07 6.48
C SER A 131 5.96 18.59 6.60
N SER A 132 6.33 19.10 7.78
CA SER A 132 6.57 20.54 8.01
C SER A 132 7.70 21.13 7.15
N LYS A 133 8.64 20.31 6.67
CA LYS A 133 9.71 20.75 5.74
C LYS A 133 9.18 21.13 4.36
N TYR A 134 7.95 20.70 4.04
CA TYR A 134 7.30 20.90 2.75
C TYR A 134 6.16 21.92 2.81
N ALA A 135 5.93 22.55 3.97
CA ALA A 135 4.97 23.63 4.13
C ALA A 135 5.49 24.90 3.42
N LEU A 136 4.70 25.46 2.51
CA LEU A 136 5.07 26.65 1.75
C LEU A 136 4.47 27.95 2.31
N ASN A 137 3.46 27.82 3.17
CA ASN A 137 2.72 28.93 3.76
C ASN A 137 2.05 28.49 5.07
N TYR A 138 1.46 29.46 5.78
CA TYR A 138 0.79 29.19 7.07
C TYR A 138 -0.33 28.15 6.99
N PHE A 139 -1.08 28.11 5.87
CA PHE A 139 -2.12 27.10 5.69
C PHE A 139 -1.54 25.69 5.63
N ASP A 140 -0.44 25.53 4.91
CA ASP A 140 0.27 24.23 4.85
C ASP A 140 0.88 23.85 6.21
N GLU A 141 1.40 24.80 6.99
CA GLU A 141 1.88 24.56 8.35
C GLU A 141 0.77 23.99 9.24
N VAL A 142 -0.42 24.60 9.20
CA VAL A 142 -1.58 24.09 9.96
C VAL A 142 -1.95 22.65 9.52
N ILE A 143 -1.92 22.36 8.21
CA ILE A 143 -2.20 21.02 7.71
C ILE A 143 -1.15 20.01 8.19
N THR A 144 0.13 20.38 8.22
CA THR A 144 1.18 19.46 8.71
C THR A 144 1.04 19.18 10.21
N ASP A 145 0.57 20.16 10.99
CA ASP A 145 0.28 19.96 12.39
C ASP A 145 -0.95 19.07 12.61
N ILE A 146 -2.00 19.25 11.79
CA ILE A 146 -3.16 18.34 11.80
C ILE A 146 -2.72 16.91 11.41
N TYR A 147 -1.81 16.76 10.45
CA TYR A 147 -1.27 15.46 10.07
C TYR A 147 -0.54 14.77 11.24
N LYS A 148 0.25 15.50 12.01
CA LYS A 148 0.90 14.97 13.22
C LYS A 148 -0.13 14.44 14.23
N ASP A 149 -1.18 15.23 14.50
CA ASP A 149 -2.23 14.82 15.44
C ASP A 149 -3.07 13.65 14.89
N TYR A 150 -3.36 13.66 13.58
CA TYR A 150 -4.04 12.58 12.89
C TYR A 150 -3.30 11.26 13.06
N GLN A 151 -2.01 11.26 12.78
CA GLN A 151 -1.19 10.05 12.88
C GLN A 151 -1.06 9.56 14.33
N LYS A 152 -0.96 10.48 15.32
CA LYS A 152 -0.98 10.13 16.74
C LYS A 152 -2.30 9.48 17.16
N LYS A 153 -3.44 10.02 16.70
CA LYS A 153 -4.76 9.44 17.00
C LYS A 153 -4.92 8.05 16.39
N LEU A 154 -4.56 7.87 15.10
CA LEU A 154 -4.60 6.54 14.49
C LEU A 154 -3.73 5.56 15.29
N PHE A 155 -2.50 5.91 15.58
CA PHE A 155 -1.58 5.06 16.35
C PHE A 155 -2.15 4.68 17.72
N SER A 156 -2.74 5.65 18.45
CA SER A 156 -3.30 5.39 19.78
C SER A 156 -4.46 4.40 19.79
N PHE A 157 -5.16 4.25 18.67
CA PHE A 157 -6.25 3.28 18.47
C PHE A 157 -5.81 2.05 17.68
N ASN A 158 -4.51 1.86 17.50
CA ASN A 158 -3.97 0.81 16.63
C ASN A 158 -4.66 0.81 15.25
N GLY A 159 -4.90 2.00 14.70
CA GLY A 159 -5.57 2.24 13.44
C GLY A 159 -4.58 2.58 12.33
N LEU A 160 -4.88 2.13 11.14
CA LEU A 160 -4.17 2.47 9.89
C LEU A 160 -5.19 2.94 8.86
N ASP A 161 -4.84 3.92 8.05
CA ASP A 161 -5.59 4.20 6.82
C ASP A 161 -5.00 3.42 5.62
N PHE A 162 -5.61 3.55 4.45
CA PHE A 162 -5.17 2.83 3.26
C PHE A 162 -3.76 3.24 2.81
N ASP A 163 -3.39 4.51 2.94
CA ASP A 163 -2.06 4.98 2.56
C ASP A 163 -0.99 4.51 3.56
N ASP A 164 -1.35 4.38 4.84
CA ASP A 164 -0.48 3.79 5.88
C ASP A 164 -0.06 2.36 5.53
N LEU A 165 -0.93 1.57 4.92
CA LEU A 165 -0.62 0.19 4.57
C LEU A 165 0.63 0.07 3.69
N ILE A 166 0.76 0.95 2.69
CA ILE A 166 1.92 0.94 1.80
C ILE A 166 3.10 1.66 2.44
N MET A 167 2.85 2.80 3.09
CA MET A 167 3.89 3.59 3.73
C MET A 167 4.59 2.80 4.85
N LEU A 168 3.82 2.12 5.71
CA LEU A 168 4.37 1.29 6.79
C LEU A 168 5.06 0.03 6.27
N MET A 169 4.62 -0.54 5.15
CA MET A 169 5.39 -1.62 4.49
C MET A 169 6.77 -1.17 4.07
N VAL A 170 6.88 0.02 3.44
CA VAL A 170 8.18 0.59 3.06
C VAL A 170 9.03 0.87 4.29
N ARG A 171 8.42 1.41 5.35
CA ARG A 171 9.10 1.66 6.63
C ARG A 171 9.58 0.36 7.28
N LEU A 172 8.72 -0.65 7.35
CA LEU A 172 9.04 -1.96 7.89
C LEU A 172 10.29 -2.56 7.23
N PHE A 173 10.32 -2.54 5.91
CA PHE A 173 11.45 -3.09 5.15
C PHE A 173 12.74 -2.28 5.28
N ARG A 174 12.64 -0.96 5.48
CA ARG A 174 13.81 -0.11 5.72
C ARG A 174 14.40 -0.31 7.11
N GLU A 175 13.55 -0.44 8.12
CA GLU A 175 13.96 -0.54 9.52
C GLU A 175 14.29 -1.99 9.92
N ASN A 176 13.82 -3.00 9.16
CA ASN A 176 14.01 -4.42 9.46
C ASN A 176 14.48 -5.20 8.22
N PRO A 177 15.79 -5.14 7.90
CA PRO A 177 16.35 -5.79 6.70
C PRO A 177 16.10 -7.31 6.66
N GLU A 178 16.06 -7.97 7.79
CA GLU A 178 15.79 -9.42 7.90
C GLU A 178 14.36 -9.76 7.46
N VAL A 179 13.40 -8.86 7.71
CA VAL A 179 12.03 -9.02 7.21
C VAL A 179 12.00 -8.84 5.69
N LEU A 180 12.72 -7.84 5.17
CA LEU A 180 12.83 -7.64 3.73
C LEU A 180 13.43 -8.86 3.04
N GLU A 181 14.58 -9.36 3.51
CA GLU A 181 15.27 -10.55 2.96
C GLU A 181 14.34 -11.76 2.91
N LYS A 182 13.58 -12.03 3.98
CA LYS A 182 12.57 -13.10 4.04
C LYS A 182 11.58 -13.01 2.86
N TYR A 183 11.11 -11.82 2.49
CA TYR A 183 10.15 -11.64 1.39
C TYR A 183 10.82 -11.60 0.03
N GLN A 184 12.06 -11.10 -0.10
CA GLN A 184 12.87 -11.23 -1.31
C GLN A 184 13.21 -12.69 -1.61
N ASP A 185 13.51 -13.49 -0.58
CA ASP A 185 13.73 -14.92 -0.74
C ASP A 185 12.47 -15.66 -1.18
N ARG A 186 11.33 -15.23 -0.69
CA ARG A 186 10.05 -15.79 -1.08
C ARG A 186 9.66 -15.41 -2.51
N PHE A 187 9.78 -14.14 -2.89
CA PHE A 187 9.30 -13.62 -4.16
C PHE A 187 10.45 -13.39 -5.14
N LYS A 188 10.89 -14.46 -5.80
CA LYS A 188 11.96 -14.37 -6.80
C LYS A 188 11.50 -13.73 -8.12
N TYR A 189 10.18 -13.66 -8.34
CA TYR A 189 9.58 -13.05 -9.52
C TYR A 189 8.39 -12.20 -9.11
N ILE A 190 8.45 -10.91 -9.45
CA ILE A 190 7.41 -9.93 -9.18
C ILE A 190 6.91 -9.39 -10.51
N LEU A 191 5.62 -9.54 -10.76
CA LEU A 191 4.95 -9.04 -11.95
C LEU A 191 3.87 -8.05 -11.53
N VAL A 192 3.94 -6.84 -12.05
CA VAL A 192 2.99 -5.76 -11.72
C VAL A 192 2.23 -5.39 -12.99
N ASP A 193 0.90 -5.54 -12.95
CA ASP A 193 0.03 -5.06 -14.01
C ASP A 193 -0.16 -3.55 -13.90
N GLU A 194 -0.25 -2.84 -15.04
CA GLU A 194 -0.39 -1.38 -15.11
C GLU A 194 0.71 -0.63 -14.32
N TYR A 195 1.95 -1.10 -14.36
CA TYR A 195 3.08 -0.54 -13.58
C TYR A 195 3.26 0.98 -13.76
N GLN A 196 2.88 1.53 -14.90
CA GLN A 196 2.92 2.97 -15.19
C GLN A 196 2.02 3.82 -14.28
N ASP A 197 1.03 3.21 -13.62
CA ASP A 197 0.07 3.90 -12.76
C ASP A 197 0.50 3.91 -11.28
N THR A 198 1.70 3.36 -10.97
CA THR A 198 2.22 3.33 -9.60
C THR A 198 2.59 4.72 -9.09
N ASN A 199 2.19 5.03 -7.85
CA ASN A 199 2.71 6.18 -7.12
C ASN A 199 4.12 5.87 -6.55
N LYS A 200 4.76 6.89 -5.95
CA LYS A 200 6.12 6.76 -5.42
C LYS A 200 6.22 5.69 -4.32
N ALA A 201 5.25 5.60 -3.41
CA ALA A 201 5.27 4.61 -2.33
C ALA A 201 5.17 3.19 -2.87
N GLN A 202 4.28 2.94 -3.83
CA GLN A 202 4.13 1.65 -4.51
C GLN A 202 5.39 1.29 -5.31
N TYR A 203 5.96 2.26 -6.03
CA TYR A 203 7.21 2.08 -6.78
C TYR A 203 8.36 1.66 -5.85
N GLU A 204 8.57 2.39 -4.74
CA GLU A 204 9.64 2.06 -3.79
C GLU A 204 9.42 0.69 -3.14
N LEU A 205 8.18 0.33 -2.81
CA LEU A 205 7.85 -0.99 -2.29
C LEU A 205 8.23 -2.12 -3.25
N VAL A 206 7.88 -1.99 -4.53
CA VAL A 206 8.25 -2.98 -5.56
C VAL A 206 9.76 -3.04 -5.74
N LYS A 207 10.43 -1.88 -5.79
CA LYS A 207 11.88 -1.78 -5.93
C LYS A 207 12.64 -2.44 -4.77
N MET A 208 12.11 -2.34 -3.54
CA MET A 208 12.73 -3.00 -2.38
C MET A 208 12.57 -4.52 -2.42
N LEU A 209 11.45 -5.01 -2.93
CA LEU A 209 11.17 -6.45 -3.01
C LEU A 209 11.92 -7.14 -4.17
N ALA A 210 12.30 -6.39 -5.23
CA ALA A 210 12.98 -6.89 -6.42
C ALA A 210 14.50 -6.93 -6.20
#